data_ffbb4da1da356f28b3a56555371a74ac
#
_entry.id   ffbb4da1da356f28b3a56555371a74ac
#
_cell.length_a   1.000
_cell.length_b   1.000
_cell.length_c   1.000
_cell.angle_alpha   90.00
_cell.angle_beta   90.00
_cell.angle_gamma   90.00
#
_symmetry.space_group_name_H-M   'P 1'
#
loop_
_entity.id
_entity.type
_entity.pdbx_description
1 polymer ?
#
loop_
_entity_poly.entity_id
_entity_poly.type
_entity_poly.pdbx_seq_one_letter_code
_entity_poly.pdbx_strand_id
1 'polypeptide(L)'
;NRRSRGLGDVYKRQEYQDLFIGVGRGELLPFGSFYITGFLHDKPLATLRRDLNAMGIQRSNEFKEPEDHIACLCEVMSGMILGIYNKTFSVAEQRSFYKKHIQPWAEHFFTDLEGAKSAIFYSPVGTIGKLFMKIEDDAFAMDASR
;
A
#
# COMPACT_ATOMS: atom_id res chain seq x y z
N ASN A 1 11.94 31.54 -6.65
CA ASN A 1 10.94 30.56 -6.19
C ASN A 1 10.89 29.25 -7.01
N ARG A 2 11.27 29.25 -8.28
CA ARG A 2 11.38 28.02 -9.10
C ARG A 2 12.60 27.16 -8.71
N ARG A 3 13.72 27.76 -8.27
CA ARG A 3 14.93 27.01 -7.86
C ARG A 3 14.74 26.25 -6.54
N SER A 4 13.98 26.78 -5.58
CA SER A 4 13.73 26.10 -4.30
C SER A 4 12.78 24.91 -4.44
N ARG A 5 11.82 24.97 -5.38
CA ARG A 5 10.94 23.82 -5.71
C ARG A 5 11.74 22.67 -6.34
N GLY A 6 12.69 22.96 -7.22
CA GLY A 6 13.55 21.95 -7.85
C GLY A 6 14.47 21.22 -6.86
N LEU A 7 15.02 21.92 -5.87
CA LEU A 7 15.85 21.31 -4.83
C LEU A 7 15.04 20.37 -3.94
N GLY A 8 13.83 20.78 -3.50
CA GLY A 8 12.94 19.91 -2.72
C GLY A 8 12.57 18.63 -3.46
N ASP A 9 12.32 18.70 -4.75
CA ASP A 9 12.02 17.53 -5.58
C ASP A 9 13.22 16.59 -5.73
N VAL A 10 14.44 17.13 -5.82
CA VAL A 10 15.68 16.33 -5.87
C VAL A 10 15.89 15.56 -4.56
N TYR A 11 15.68 16.20 -3.41
CA TYR A 11 15.81 15.54 -2.11
C TYR A 11 14.74 14.46 -1.90
N LYS A 12 13.49 14.69 -2.29
CA LYS A 12 12.44 13.68 -2.24
C LYS A 12 12.73 12.47 -3.12
N ARG A 13 13.27 12.69 -4.32
CA ARG A 13 13.66 11.59 -5.22
C ARG A 13 14.81 10.78 -4.64
N GLN A 14 15.80 11.43 -4.05
CA GLN A 14 16.91 10.74 -3.41
C GLN A 14 16.43 9.93 -2.20
N GLU A 15 15.57 10.50 -1.37
CA GLU A 15 14.97 9.79 -0.24
C GLU A 15 14.15 8.58 -0.69
N TYR A 16 13.33 8.71 -1.75
CA TYR A 16 12.61 7.60 -2.35
C TYR A 16 13.54 6.49 -2.82
N GLN A 17 14.67 6.88 -3.46
CA GLN A 17 15.69 5.96 -3.92
C GLN A 17 16.28 5.16 -2.75
N ASP A 18 16.67 5.85 -1.69
CA ASP A 18 17.30 5.24 -0.50
C ASP A 18 16.31 4.33 0.26
N LEU A 19 15.05 4.76 0.39
CA LEU A 19 14.01 4.00 1.09
C LEU A 19 13.57 2.76 0.34
N PHE A 20 13.30 2.86 -0.96
CA PHE A 20 12.55 1.83 -1.68
C PHE A 20 13.34 1.12 -2.78
N ILE A 21 14.39 1.71 -3.30
CA ILE A 21 15.19 1.15 -4.40
C ILE A 21 16.54 0.64 -3.91
N GLY A 22 17.36 1.52 -3.33
CA GLY A 22 18.68 1.20 -2.80
C GLY A 22 19.68 0.69 -3.84
N VAL A 23 20.86 0.32 -3.38
CA VAL A 23 21.85 -0.43 -4.17
C VAL A 23 21.65 -1.92 -3.86
N GLY A 24 20.95 -2.61 -4.75
CA GLY A 24 20.52 -4.01 -4.55
C GLY A 24 19.23 -4.17 -3.75
N ARG A 25 18.99 -3.36 -2.72
CA ARG A 25 17.79 -3.36 -1.90
C ARG A 25 17.58 -2.00 -1.23
N GLY A 26 16.36 -1.48 -1.24
CA GLY A 26 15.96 -0.33 -0.44
C GLY A 26 15.92 -0.65 1.07
N GLU A 27 15.86 0.39 1.89
CA GLU A 27 15.70 0.23 3.35
C GLU A 27 14.41 -0.48 3.70
N LEU A 28 13.33 -0.21 2.95
CA LEU A 28 12.00 -0.83 3.11
C LEU A 28 11.57 -1.56 1.83
N LEU A 29 10.83 -2.64 2.01
CA LEU A 29 10.17 -3.39 0.94
C LEU A 29 8.65 -3.31 1.14
N PRO A 30 7.95 -2.41 0.42
CA PRO A 30 6.53 -2.11 0.67
C PRO A 30 5.57 -3.15 0.05
N PHE A 31 5.83 -4.43 0.30
CA PHE A 31 5.11 -5.55 -0.30
C PHE A 31 4.52 -6.47 0.77
N GLY A 32 3.24 -6.82 0.62
CA GLY A 32 2.53 -7.69 1.54
C GLY A 32 3.19 -9.05 1.73
N SER A 33 3.65 -9.68 0.65
CA SER A 33 4.37 -10.96 0.72
C SER A 33 5.58 -10.88 1.64
N PHE A 34 6.38 -9.82 1.52
CA PHE A 34 7.57 -9.64 2.35
C PHE A 34 7.22 -9.45 3.83
N TYR A 35 6.23 -8.62 4.15
CA TYR A 35 5.83 -8.38 5.54
C TYR A 35 5.17 -9.58 6.22
N ILE A 36 4.47 -10.40 5.45
CA ILE A 36 3.75 -11.57 6.00
C ILE A 36 4.66 -12.79 6.09
N THR A 37 5.53 -13.05 5.10
CA THR A 37 6.33 -14.27 5.01
C THR A 37 7.83 -14.06 5.09
N GLY A 38 8.33 -12.84 4.93
CA GLY A 38 9.75 -12.53 4.82
C GLY A 38 10.32 -12.65 3.40
N PHE A 39 9.51 -13.06 2.42
CA PHE A 39 9.93 -13.25 1.04
C PHE A 39 9.05 -12.47 0.07
N LEU A 40 9.68 -11.93 -1.00
CA LEU A 40 8.96 -11.35 -2.13
C LEU A 40 8.35 -12.46 -2.99
N HIS A 41 7.29 -12.10 -3.73
CA HIS A 41 6.62 -13.01 -4.68
C HIS A 41 6.14 -14.35 -4.08
N ASP A 42 5.71 -14.33 -2.83
CA ASP A 42 5.28 -15.53 -2.11
C ASP A 42 3.74 -15.66 -2.08
N LYS A 43 3.25 -16.63 -1.34
CA LYS A 43 1.84 -17.05 -1.24
C LYS A 43 0.82 -15.88 -1.12
N PRO A 44 1.06 -14.83 -0.33
CA PRO A 44 0.12 -13.71 -0.24
C PRO A 44 -0.13 -13.02 -1.59
N LEU A 45 0.90 -12.89 -2.44
CA LEU A 45 0.76 -12.34 -3.78
C LEU A 45 -0.08 -13.27 -4.68
N ALA A 46 0.16 -14.58 -4.62
CA ALA A 46 -0.62 -15.54 -5.39
C ALA A 46 -2.11 -15.51 -5.00
N THR A 47 -2.40 -15.39 -3.71
CA THR A 47 -3.76 -15.25 -3.18
C THR A 47 -4.41 -13.95 -3.65
N LEU A 48 -3.69 -12.83 -3.60
CA LEU A 48 -4.16 -11.54 -4.10
C LEU A 48 -4.50 -11.60 -5.59
N ARG A 49 -3.63 -12.18 -6.40
CA ARG A 49 -3.86 -12.34 -7.86
C ARG A 49 -5.12 -13.14 -8.17
N ARG A 50 -5.38 -14.20 -7.42
CA ARG A 50 -6.62 -14.98 -7.55
C ARG A 50 -7.85 -14.15 -7.20
N ASP A 51 -7.80 -13.39 -6.12
CA ASP A 51 -8.91 -12.55 -5.68
C ASP A 51 -9.16 -11.41 -6.67
N LEU A 52 -8.12 -10.72 -7.15
CA LEU A 52 -8.25 -9.68 -8.16
C LEU A 52 -8.86 -10.22 -9.45
N ASN A 53 -8.42 -11.40 -9.91
CA ASN A 53 -8.98 -12.04 -11.09
C ASN A 53 -10.46 -12.41 -10.90
N ALA A 54 -10.82 -12.96 -9.75
CA ALA A 54 -12.22 -13.27 -9.41
C ALA A 54 -13.10 -12.01 -9.34
N MET A 55 -12.54 -10.89 -8.94
CA MET A 55 -13.22 -9.58 -8.89
C MET A 55 -13.28 -8.88 -10.26
N GLY A 56 -12.61 -9.42 -11.29
CA GLY A 56 -12.51 -8.81 -12.62
C GLY A 56 -11.60 -7.59 -12.68
N ILE A 57 -10.70 -7.41 -11.71
CA ILE A 57 -9.74 -6.33 -11.65
C ILE A 57 -8.43 -6.80 -12.31
N GLN A 58 -8.06 -6.12 -13.38
CA GLN A 58 -6.85 -6.44 -14.14
C GLN A 58 -5.75 -5.43 -13.85
N ARG A 59 -4.52 -5.92 -13.80
CA ARG A 59 -3.32 -5.09 -13.70
C ARG A 59 -3.12 -4.30 -14.99
N SER A 60 -2.79 -3.01 -14.85
CA SER A 60 -2.31 -2.22 -15.99
C SER A 60 -0.93 -2.72 -16.44
N ASN A 61 -0.71 -2.80 -17.75
CA ASN A 61 0.61 -3.16 -18.32
C ASN A 61 1.70 -2.12 -18.01
N GLU A 62 1.32 -0.93 -17.61
CA GLU A 62 2.24 0.16 -17.22
C GLU A 62 2.76 0.00 -15.80
N PHE A 63 2.04 -0.73 -14.95
CA PHE A 63 2.43 -0.97 -13.56
C PHE A 63 3.37 -2.16 -13.48
N LYS A 64 4.64 -1.93 -13.18
CA LYS A 64 5.71 -2.95 -13.20
C LYS A 64 5.91 -3.67 -11.86
N GLU A 65 5.47 -3.06 -10.75
CA GLU A 65 5.61 -3.65 -9.43
C GLU A 65 4.63 -4.80 -9.21
N PRO A 66 4.95 -5.78 -8.33
CA PRO A 66 3.97 -6.77 -7.88
C PRO A 66 2.73 -6.11 -7.27
N GLU A 67 1.57 -6.72 -7.47
CA GLU A 67 0.27 -6.14 -7.08
C GLU A 67 0.08 -5.99 -5.57
N ASP A 68 0.87 -6.68 -4.76
CA ASP A 68 0.87 -6.57 -3.30
C ASP A 68 1.70 -5.39 -2.75
N HIS A 69 2.17 -4.50 -3.63
CA HIS A 69 2.73 -3.21 -3.25
C HIS A 69 1.64 -2.36 -2.57
N ILE A 70 2.00 -1.68 -1.48
CA ILE A 70 1.03 -0.88 -0.69
C ILE A 70 0.29 0.16 -1.53
N ALA A 71 0.96 0.82 -2.45
CA ALA A 71 0.33 1.80 -3.33
C ALA A 71 -0.71 1.15 -4.25
N CYS A 72 -0.41 -0.01 -4.82
CA CYS A 72 -1.35 -0.77 -5.65
C CYS A 72 -2.59 -1.21 -4.85
N LEU A 73 -2.41 -1.70 -3.64
CA LEU A 73 -3.52 -2.10 -2.77
C LEU A 73 -4.41 -0.91 -2.40
N CYS A 74 -3.82 0.25 -2.11
CA CYS A 74 -4.58 1.48 -1.87
C CYS A 74 -5.36 1.93 -3.12
N GLU A 75 -4.77 1.82 -4.31
CA GLU A 75 -5.46 2.11 -5.57
C GLU A 75 -6.62 1.17 -5.83
N VAL A 76 -6.46 -0.13 -5.57
CA VAL A 76 -7.54 -1.11 -5.69
C VAL A 76 -8.69 -0.76 -4.74
N MET A 77 -8.41 -0.47 -3.47
CA MET A 77 -9.43 -0.04 -2.51
C MET A 77 -10.15 1.22 -2.95
N SER A 78 -9.40 2.23 -3.40
CA SER A 78 -9.98 3.47 -3.93
C SER A 78 -10.90 3.19 -5.12
N GLY A 79 -10.47 2.33 -6.05
CA GLY A 79 -11.27 1.94 -7.20
C GLY A 79 -12.55 1.19 -6.84
N MET A 80 -12.50 0.31 -5.83
CA MET A 80 -13.69 -0.38 -5.30
C MET A 80 -14.69 0.61 -4.70
N ILE A 81 -14.22 1.57 -3.92
CA ILE A 81 -15.05 2.60 -3.27
C ILE A 81 -15.68 3.53 -4.30
N LEU A 82 -14.90 3.98 -5.28
CA LEU A 82 -15.35 4.91 -6.32
C LEU A 82 -16.16 4.24 -7.45
N GLY A 83 -16.19 2.91 -7.50
CA GLY A 83 -16.95 2.16 -8.51
C GLY A 83 -16.38 2.29 -9.94
N ILE A 84 -15.05 2.43 -10.08
CA ILE A 84 -14.40 2.58 -11.40
C ILE A 84 -14.16 1.26 -12.15
N TYR A 85 -14.39 0.13 -11.51
CA TYR A 85 -14.19 -1.20 -12.12
C TYR A 85 -15.50 -1.78 -12.65
N ASN A 86 -16.17 -1.24 -13.58
CA ASN A 86 -17.38 -1.80 -14.23
C ASN A 86 -18.29 -2.69 -13.34
N LYS A 87 -18.17 -2.59 -12.04
CA LYS A 87 -18.87 -3.34 -11.01
C LYS A 87 -18.93 -2.49 -9.72
N THR A 88 -20.06 -2.56 -9.02
CA THR A 88 -20.20 -1.97 -7.69
C THR A 88 -19.79 -3.01 -6.64
N PHE A 89 -18.94 -2.62 -5.72
CA PHE A 89 -18.52 -3.43 -4.59
C PHE A 89 -19.26 -2.97 -3.32
N SER A 90 -19.87 -3.91 -2.63
CA SER A 90 -20.51 -3.64 -1.34
C SER A 90 -19.46 -3.34 -0.26
N VAL A 91 -19.87 -2.70 0.82
CA VAL A 91 -19.00 -2.47 1.98
C VAL A 91 -18.46 -3.79 2.55
N ALA A 92 -19.24 -4.86 2.52
CA ALA A 92 -18.79 -6.18 2.94
C ALA A 92 -17.66 -6.75 2.05
N GLU A 93 -17.74 -6.55 0.73
CA GLU A 93 -16.69 -6.93 -0.20
C GLU A 93 -15.42 -6.09 0.00
N GLN A 94 -15.57 -4.78 0.18
CA GLN A 94 -14.47 -3.86 0.49
C GLN A 94 -13.77 -4.26 1.79
N ARG A 95 -14.52 -4.54 2.85
CA ARG A 95 -14.01 -5.01 4.14
C ARG A 95 -13.27 -6.34 4.00
N SER A 96 -13.82 -7.29 3.26
CA SER A 96 -13.18 -8.59 3.03
C SER A 96 -11.82 -8.43 2.36
N PHE A 97 -11.73 -7.61 1.32
CA PHE A 97 -10.47 -7.32 0.63
C PHE A 97 -9.47 -6.64 1.57
N TYR A 98 -9.90 -5.60 2.28
CA TYR A 98 -9.07 -4.86 3.23
C TYR A 98 -8.48 -5.78 4.31
N LYS A 99 -9.33 -6.55 4.98
CA LYS A 99 -8.91 -7.47 6.05
C LYS A 99 -7.97 -8.56 5.59
N LYS A 100 -8.11 -9.00 4.36
CA LYS A 100 -7.30 -10.10 3.81
C LYS A 100 -5.95 -9.62 3.29
N HIS A 101 -5.90 -8.47 2.62
CA HIS A 101 -4.74 -8.05 1.84
C HIS A 101 -4.00 -6.82 2.37
N ILE A 102 -4.63 -6.01 3.20
CA ILE A 102 -4.05 -4.75 3.69
C ILE A 102 -3.84 -4.79 5.20
N GLN A 103 -4.89 -5.04 5.95
CA GLN A 103 -4.87 -5.03 7.42
C GLN A 103 -3.74 -5.86 8.06
N PRO A 104 -3.38 -7.06 7.57
CA PRO A 104 -2.39 -7.90 8.24
C PRO A 104 -0.99 -7.29 8.35
N TRP A 105 -0.67 -6.29 7.54
CA TRP A 105 0.69 -5.79 7.45
C TRP A 105 0.85 -4.28 7.26
N ALA A 106 -0.18 -3.57 6.76
CA ALA A 106 -0.03 -2.17 6.35
C ALA A 106 0.36 -1.24 7.50
N GLU A 107 -0.23 -1.39 8.68
CA GLU A 107 0.15 -0.60 9.86
C GLU A 107 1.62 -0.80 10.23
N HIS A 108 2.11 -2.03 10.14
CA HIS A 108 3.51 -2.39 10.37
C HIS A 108 4.44 -1.68 9.39
N PHE A 109 4.09 -1.70 8.11
CA PHE A 109 4.83 -0.98 7.08
C PHE A 109 4.88 0.52 7.35
N PHE A 110 3.76 1.15 7.66
CA PHE A 110 3.72 2.58 7.95
C PHE A 110 4.48 2.95 9.24
N THR A 111 4.50 2.08 10.23
CA THR A 111 5.33 2.23 11.43
C THR A 111 6.82 2.20 11.09
N ASP A 112 7.24 1.27 10.25
CA ASP A 112 8.61 1.17 9.78
C ASP A 112 9.00 2.39 8.92
N LEU A 113 8.09 2.89 8.09
CA LEU A 113 8.30 4.08 7.29
C LEU A 113 8.46 5.34 8.15
N GLU A 114 7.65 5.47 9.21
CA GLU A 114 7.76 6.58 10.18
C GLU A 114 9.14 6.61 10.84
N GLY A 115 9.69 5.44 11.18
CA GLY A 115 10.96 5.28 11.87
C GLY A 115 12.17 5.01 10.98
N ALA A 116 12.01 5.02 9.66
CA ALA A 116 13.10 4.70 8.73
C ALA A 116 14.23 5.73 8.79
N LYS A 117 15.47 5.27 8.73
CA LYS A 117 16.66 6.12 8.85
C LYS A 117 16.77 7.15 7.73
N SER A 118 16.39 6.77 6.52
CA SER A 118 16.44 7.63 5.34
C SER A 118 15.21 8.53 5.20
N ALA A 119 14.18 8.36 6.05
CA ALA A 119 12.93 9.08 5.92
C ALA A 119 12.99 10.45 6.60
N ILE A 120 12.78 11.51 5.82
CA ILE A 120 12.53 12.88 6.29
C ILE A 120 11.14 13.30 5.80
N PHE A 121 10.93 13.35 4.49
CA PHE A 121 9.64 13.63 3.88
C PHE A 121 8.65 12.47 4.11
N TYR A 122 9.11 11.23 4.00
CA TYR A 122 8.27 10.04 4.15
C TYR A 122 7.97 9.66 5.61
N SER A 123 8.70 10.19 6.59
CA SER A 123 8.39 9.93 8.01
C SER A 123 6.99 10.39 8.39
N PRO A 124 6.55 11.63 8.12
CA PRO A 124 5.16 12.03 8.34
C PRO A 124 4.16 11.28 7.45
N VAL A 125 4.54 10.81 6.26
CA VAL A 125 3.69 9.93 5.44
C VAL A 125 3.44 8.61 6.17
N GLY A 126 4.45 8.04 6.81
CA GLY A 126 4.32 6.88 7.69
C GLY A 126 3.35 7.13 8.85
N THR A 127 3.48 8.27 9.53
CA THR A 127 2.57 8.66 10.62
C THR A 127 1.11 8.76 10.14
N ILE A 128 0.88 9.43 9.01
CA ILE A 128 -0.45 9.57 8.41
C ILE A 128 -1.01 8.20 8.01
N GLY A 129 -0.21 7.37 7.36
CA GLY A 129 -0.62 6.03 6.94
C GLY A 129 -1.00 5.14 8.11
N LYS A 130 -0.20 5.14 9.18
CA LYS A 130 -0.49 4.41 10.42
C LYS A 130 -1.81 4.84 11.05
N LEU A 131 -2.05 6.13 11.18
CA LEU A 131 -3.30 6.68 11.73
C LEU A 131 -4.49 6.34 10.83
N PHE A 132 -4.31 6.41 9.52
CA PHE A 132 -5.35 6.07 8.55
C PHE A 132 -5.74 4.59 8.63
N MET A 133 -4.78 3.67 8.74
CA MET A 133 -5.07 2.25 8.93
C MET A 133 -5.90 2.00 10.18
N LYS A 134 -5.60 2.69 11.28
CA LYS A 134 -6.36 2.59 12.52
C LYS A 134 -7.81 3.08 12.36
N ILE A 135 -8.01 4.17 11.63
CA ILE A 135 -9.36 4.68 11.32
C ILE A 135 -10.14 3.67 10.48
N GLU A 136 -9.52 3.07 9.46
CA GLU A 136 -10.15 2.06 8.62
C GLU A 136 -10.49 0.78 9.39
N ASP A 137 -9.61 0.33 10.27
CA ASP A 137 -9.86 -0.82 11.15
C ASP A 137 -11.11 -0.58 12.03
N ASP A 138 -11.21 0.58 12.65
CA ASP A 138 -12.35 0.96 13.49
C ASP A 138 -13.63 1.08 12.66
N ALA A 139 -13.57 1.70 11.49
CA ALA A 139 -14.71 1.87 10.59
C ALA A 139 -15.27 0.53 10.11
N PHE A 140 -14.42 -0.39 9.65
CA PHE A 140 -14.85 -1.71 9.23
C PHE A 140 -15.31 -2.59 10.39
N ALA A 141 -14.80 -2.38 11.61
CA ALA A 141 -15.28 -3.07 12.80
C ALA A 141 -16.70 -2.64 13.19
N MET A 142 -17.02 -1.35 13.11
CA MET A 142 -18.36 -0.82 13.39
C MET A 142 -19.41 -1.36 12.43
N ASP A 143 -19.10 -1.47 11.16
CA ASP A 143 -20.04 -1.96 10.14
C ASP A 143 -20.31 -3.48 10.27
N ALA A 144 -19.39 -4.23 10.86
CA ALA A 144 -19.57 -5.66 11.11
C ALA A 144 -20.55 -5.98 12.27
N SER A 145 -20.88 -4.99 13.08
CA SER A 145 -21.79 -5.13 14.23
C SER A 145 -23.25 -4.82 13.91
N ARG A 146 -23.56 -4.47 12.67
CA ARG A 146 -24.92 -4.24 12.15
C ARG A 146 -25.42 -5.42 11.36
#